data_8d132becf9457da4a9c4dbc77109ad87
#
_entry.id   8d132becf9457da4a9c4dbc77109ad87
#
_cell.length_a   1.000
_cell.length_b   1.000
_cell.length_c   1.000
_cell.angle_alpha   90.00
_cell.angle_beta   90.00
_cell.angle_gamma   90.00
#
_symmetry.space_group_name_H-M   'P 1'
#
loop_
_entity.id
_entity.type
_entity.pdbx_description
1 polymer ?
#
loop_
_entity_poly.entity_id
_entity_poly.type
_entity_poly.pdbx_seq_one_letter_code
_entity_poly.pdbx_strand_id
1 'polypeptide(L)'
;LGQAYFYRAWFYFQVIKRYGGMPIIDRVFAGGDDDLPRVTYHESSEWMVSDIDKAIAMLPDTWEAMHYGRPTKLAALAFKEMALLYDASPLMQNDLDAVVVKEYDKERAKKAAQAAWAAISYMKKNESLTGVRLATKEEYTNTFWFPDTELKRAEHIWMCRNIQGTTNRSMCIRAFWLYGDMTGQTGAE
;
A
#
# COMPACT_ATOMS: atom_id res chain seq x y z
N LEU A 1 -2.09 5.70 17.50
CA LEU A 1 -2.77 4.42 17.36
C LEU A 1 -3.12 4.14 15.88
N GLY A 2 -3.69 5.10 15.13
CA GLY A 2 -4.05 4.92 13.70
C GLY A 2 -2.89 4.48 12.83
N GLN A 3 -1.69 5.01 13.03
CA GLN A 3 -0.49 4.56 12.32
C GLN A 3 -0.13 3.11 12.64
N ALA A 4 -0.30 2.67 13.89
CA ALA A 4 -0.02 1.29 14.28
C ALA A 4 -0.96 0.31 13.54
N TYR A 5 -2.26 0.62 13.45
CA TYR A 5 -3.20 -0.15 12.65
C TYR A 5 -2.83 -0.17 11.17
N PHE A 6 -2.48 0.97 10.61
CA PHE A 6 -2.05 1.07 9.21
C PHE A 6 -0.83 0.17 8.92
N TYR A 7 0.22 0.26 9.75
CA TYR A 7 1.43 -0.53 9.52
C TYR A 7 1.23 -2.01 9.80
N ARG A 8 0.42 -2.40 10.78
CA ARG A 8 0.08 -3.79 11.00
C ARG A 8 -0.61 -4.39 9.77
N ALA A 9 -1.62 -3.70 9.26
CA ALA A 9 -2.30 -4.09 8.03
C ALA A 9 -1.35 -4.12 6.83
N TRP A 10 -0.47 -3.13 6.69
CA TRP A 10 0.51 -3.07 5.60
C TRP A 10 1.45 -4.27 5.61
N PHE A 11 2.01 -4.63 6.75
CA PHE A 11 2.90 -5.79 6.85
C PHE A 11 2.15 -7.10 6.63
N TYR A 12 0.94 -7.24 7.13
CA TYR A 12 0.08 -8.39 6.80
C TYR A 12 -0.15 -8.50 5.30
N PHE A 13 -0.49 -7.42 4.64
CA PHE A 13 -0.65 -7.40 3.19
C PHE A 13 0.60 -7.84 2.45
N GLN A 14 1.80 -7.39 2.87
CA GLN A 14 3.04 -7.82 2.24
C GLN A 14 3.26 -9.33 2.35
N VAL A 15 2.78 -9.95 3.40
CA VAL A 15 2.89 -11.39 3.63
C VAL A 15 1.80 -12.15 2.87
N ILE A 16 0.52 -11.82 3.10
CA ILE A 16 -0.59 -12.59 2.54
C ILE A 16 -0.66 -12.54 1.02
N LYS A 17 -0.29 -11.43 0.38
CA LYS A 17 -0.26 -11.33 -1.08
C LYS A 17 0.77 -12.23 -1.75
N ARG A 18 1.77 -12.76 -0.99
CA ARG A 18 2.82 -13.63 -1.49
C ARG A 18 2.66 -15.08 -1.07
N TYR A 19 2.15 -15.29 0.14
CA TYR A 19 2.12 -16.60 0.79
C TYR A 19 0.71 -17.13 1.03
N GLY A 20 -0.32 -16.36 0.68
CA GLY A 20 -1.71 -16.70 0.98
C GLY A 20 -2.07 -16.38 2.44
N GLY A 21 -3.16 -17.00 2.94
CA GLY A 21 -3.62 -16.75 4.30
C GLY A 21 -2.56 -17.04 5.36
N MET A 22 -2.61 -16.32 6.45
CA MET A 22 -1.66 -16.41 7.56
C MET A 22 -2.41 -16.41 8.90
N PRO A 23 -1.79 -16.94 9.97
CA PRO A 23 -2.38 -16.83 11.31
C PRO A 23 -2.68 -15.38 11.68
N ILE A 24 -3.79 -15.15 12.35
CA ILE A 24 -4.16 -13.83 12.86
C ILE A 24 -3.45 -13.61 14.19
N ILE A 25 -2.58 -12.59 14.22
CA ILE A 25 -1.84 -12.18 15.41
C ILE A 25 -2.45 -10.89 15.95
N ASP A 26 -3.37 -11.03 16.88
CA ASP A 26 -4.12 -9.92 17.50
C ASP A 26 -3.65 -9.57 18.92
N ARG A 27 -2.73 -10.37 19.48
CA ARG A 27 -2.22 -10.24 20.84
C ARG A 27 -0.70 -10.34 20.91
N VAL A 28 -0.15 -9.91 22.03
CA VAL A 28 1.27 -10.18 22.37
C VAL A 28 1.38 -11.61 22.88
N PHE A 29 2.35 -12.36 22.34
CA PHE A 29 2.64 -13.71 22.82
C PHE A 29 3.29 -13.67 24.20
N ALA A 30 2.80 -14.51 25.10
CA ALA A 30 3.36 -14.66 26.43
C ALA A 30 4.44 -15.76 26.53
N GLY A 31 4.75 -16.45 25.42
CA GLY A 31 5.63 -17.59 25.34
C GLY A 31 4.89 -18.92 25.53
N GLY A 32 5.21 -19.91 24.70
CA GLY A 32 4.63 -21.27 24.77
C GLY A 32 3.26 -21.48 24.13
N ASP A 33 2.69 -20.45 23.51
CA ASP A 33 1.36 -20.49 22.86
C ASP A 33 1.47 -20.14 21.37
N ASP A 34 2.43 -20.74 20.70
CA ASP A 34 2.86 -20.35 19.37
C ASP A 34 2.18 -21.15 18.25
N ASP A 35 1.30 -22.09 18.59
CA ASP A 35 0.57 -22.91 17.61
C ASP A 35 -0.72 -22.20 17.17
N LEU A 36 -0.57 -21.18 16.32
CA LEU A 36 -1.68 -20.49 15.70
C LEU A 36 -2.02 -21.13 14.35
N PRO A 37 -3.29 -21.54 14.14
CA PRO A 37 -3.69 -22.14 12.88
C PRO A 37 -3.59 -21.12 11.75
N ARG A 38 -3.16 -21.58 10.59
CA ARG A 38 -3.22 -20.82 9.37
C ARG A 38 -4.68 -20.67 8.94
N VAL A 39 -5.11 -19.47 8.64
CA VAL A 39 -6.45 -19.19 8.13
C VAL A 39 -6.42 -18.97 6.62
N THR A 40 -7.59 -18.88 5.99
CA THR A 40 -7.70 -18.59 4.56
C THR A 40 -7.21 -17.20 4.21
N TYR A 41 -6.93 -16.96 2.92
CA TYR A 41 -6.59 -15.61 2.44
C TYR A 41 -7.69 -14.60 2.78
N HIS A 42 -8.93 -14.98 2.56
CA HIS A 42 -10.07 -14.10 2.79
C HIS A 42 -10.24 -13.74 4.26
N GLU A 43 -10.10 -14.67 5.17
CA GLU A 43 -10.15 -14.40 6.62
C GLU A 43 -9.02 -13.45 7.05
N SER A 44 -7.80 -13.69 6.56
CA SER A 44 -6.67 -12.78 6.80
C SER A 44 -6.92 -11.39 6.22
N SER A 45 -7.49 -11.32 5.01
CA SER A 45 -7.81 -10.08 4.32
C SER A 45 -8.89 -9.29 5.06
N GLU A 46 -9.96 -9.93 5.49
CA GLU A 46 -11.05 -9.29 6.22
C GLU A 46 -10.58 -8.71 7.56
N TRP A 47 -9.75 -9.47 8.29
CA TRP A 47 -9.17 -8.98 9.53
C TRP A 47 -8.24 -7.78 9.26
N MET A 48 -7.38 -7.86 8.26
CA MET A 48 -6.48 -6.78 7.85
C MET A 48 -7.29 -5.53 7.42
N VAL A 49 -8.35 -5.69 6.65
CA VAL A 49 -9.21 -4.59 6.22
C VAL A 49 -9.88 -3.91 7.41
N SER A 50 -10.24 -4.66 8.46
CA SER A 50 -10.76 -4.06 9.69
C SER A 50 -9.76 -3.13 10.35
N ASP A 51 -8.48 -3.44 10.29
CA ASP A 51 -7.42 -2.56 10.80
C ASP A 51 -7.23 -1.32 9.91
N ILE A 52 -7.35 -1.49 8.58
CA ILE A 52 -7.33 -0.33 7.68
C ILE A 52 -8.49 0.62 7.99
N ASP A 53 -9.68 0.09 8.27
CA ASP A 53 -10.84 0.91 8.63
C ASP A 53 -10.63 1.69 9.94
N LYS A 54 -10.02 1.07 10.94
CA LYS A 54 -9.61 1.76 12.18
C LYS A 54 -8.56 2.86 11.88
N ALA A 55 -7.61 2.57 10.97
CA ALA A 55 -6.63 3.55 10.55
C ALA A 55 -7.28 4.74 9.83
N ILE A 56 -8.22 4.51 8.90
CA ILE A 56 -8.97 5.55 8.20
C ILE A 56 -9.71 6.48 9.18
N ALA A 57 -10.29 5.91 10.24
CA ALA A 57 -11.00 6.68 11.25
C ALA A 57 -10.09 7.55 12.13
N MET A 58 -8.82 7.18 12.28
CA MET A 58 -7.89 7.79 13.24
C MET A 58 -6.78 8.63 12.60
N LEU A 59 -6.49 8.41 11.31
CA LEU A 59 -5.41 9.13 10.63
C LEU A 59 -5.86 10.53 10.21
N PRO A 60 -4.98 11.52 10.31
CA PRO A 60 -5.25 12.87 9.85
C PRO A 60 -5.24 12.96 8.32
N ASP A 61 -5.80 14.03 7.82
CA ASP A 61 -5.80 14.33 6.39
C ASP A 61 -4.39 14.72 5.90
N THR A 62 -3.65 15.43 6.74
CA THR A 62 -2.28 15.87 6.48
C THR A 62 -1.42 15.78 7.74
N TRP A 63 -0.11 15.78 7.57
CA TRP A 63 0.87 15.89 8.65
C TRP A 63 1.66 17.19 8.51
N GLU A 64 2.15 17.70 9.62
CA GLU A 64 3.14 18.78 9.63
C GLU A 64 4.40 18.38 8.84
N ALA A 65 5.11 19.36 8.30
CA ALA A 65 6.28 19.12 7.43
C ALA A 65 7.36 18.22 8.04
N MET A 66 7.57 18.31 9.36
CA MET A 66 8.54 17.44 10.04
C MET A 66 8.09 15.98 10.12
N HIS A 67 6.79 15.72 9.97
CA HIS A 67 6.19 14.39 10.00
C HIS A 67 5.84 13.87 8.59
N TYR A 68 6.34 14.51 7.55
CA TYR A 68 6.16 14.07 6.17
C TYR A 68 6.60 12.63 5.97
N GLY A 69 5.83 11.86 5.21
CA GLY A 69 6.07 10.43 4.96
C GLY A 69 5.31 9.49 5.90
N ARG A 70 4.65 10.01 6.94
CA ARG A 70 3.70 9.21 7.71
C ARG A 70 2.43 8.97 6.92
N PRO A 71 1.74 7.82 7.10
CA PRO A 71 0.50 7.55 6.39
C PRO A 71 -0.58 8.54 6.77
N THR A 72 -1.31 9.01 5.78
CA THR A 72 -2.48 9.89 5.92
C THR A 72 -3.77 9.08 5.76
N LYS A 73 -4.90 9.72 6.00
CA LYS A 73 -6.21 9.12 5.74
C LYS A 73 -6.40 8.72 4.28
N LEU A 74 -5.93 9.55 3.35
CA LEU A 74 -5.96 9.20 1.92
C LEU A 74 -5.07 7.98 1.61
N ALA A 75 -3.91 7.86 2.24
CA ALA A 75 -3.06 6.68 2.10
C ALA A 75 -3.77 5.40 2.57
N ALA A 76 -4.50 5.46 3.68
CA ALA A 76 -5.26 4.32 4.16
C ALA A 76 -6.45 3.97 3.26
N LEU A 77 -7.14 4.96 2.69
CA LEU A 77 -8.22 4.73 1.71
C LEU A 77 -7.69 4.06 0.44
N ALA A 78 -6.58 4.54 -0.12
CA ALA A 78 -5.96 3.94 -1.29
C ALA A 78 -5.43 2.53 -0.99
N PHE A 79 -4.89 2.32 0.21
CA PHE A 79 -4.45 0.99 0.63
C PHE A 79 -5.63 0.02 0.77
N LYS A 80 -6.77 0.47 1.30
CA LYS A 80 -8.00 -0.35 1.37
C LYS A 80 -8.43 -0.84 0.00
N GLU A 81 -8.44 0.06 -0.98
CA GLU A 81 -8.78 -0.29 -2.37
C GLU A 81 -7.84 -1.39 -2.89
N MET A 82 -6.54 -1.19 -2.79
CA MET A 82 -5.54 -2.15 -3.25
C MET A 82 -5.71 -3.52 -2.57
N ALA A 83 -5.93 -3.54 -1.25
CA ALA A 83 -6.14 -4.77 -0.49
C ALA A 83 -7.38 -5.53 -0.96
N LEU A 84 -8.50 -4.82 -1.18
CA LEU A 84 -9.74 -5.41 -1.65
C LEU A 84 -9.67 -5.87 -3.12
N LEU A 85 -8.87 -5.18 -3.94
CA LEU A 85 -8.64 -5.61 -5.32
C LEU A 85 -7.88 -6.95 -5.38
N TYR A 86 -6.88 -7.12 -4.53
CA TYR A 86 -6.20 -8.40 -4.37
C TYR A 86 -7.15 -9.49 -3.86
N ASP A 87 -8.00 -9.15 -2.87
CA ASP A 87 -8.99 -10.06 -2.32
C ASP A 87 -10.02 -10.55 -3.35
N ALA A 88 -10.33 -9.72 -4.35
CA ALA A 88 -11.22 -10.06 -5.46
C ALA A 88 -10.53 -10.91 -6.56
N SER A 89 -9.22 -11.01 -6.53
CA SER A 89 -8.47 -11.75 -7.56
C SER A 89 -8.81 -13.25 -7.55
N PRO A 90 -9.07 -13.88 -8.70
CA PRO A 90 -9.25 -15.33 -8.79
C PRO A 90 -8.08 -16.13 -8.21
N LEU A 91 -6.87 -15.59 -8.29
CA LEU A 91 -5.68 -16.22 -7.73
C LEU A 91 -5.74 -16.34 -6.20
N MET A 92 -6.37 -15.38 -5.52
CA MET A 92 -6.46 -15.35 -4.06
C MET A 92 -7.66 -16.12 -3.50
N GLN A 93 -8.52 -16.66 -4.35
CA GLN A 93 -9.68 -17.46 -3.94
C GLN A 93 -9.34 -18.93 -3.72
N ASN A 94 -8.07 -19.29 -3.73
CA ASN A 94 -7.63 -20.63 -3.41
C ASN A 94 -7.62 -20.80 -1.89
N ASP A 95 -8.40 -21.75 -1.42
CA ASP A 95 -8.35 -22.20 -0.03
C ASP A 95 -7.04 -22.95 0.25
N LEU A 96 -6.80 -23.29 1.52
CA LEU A 96 -5.54 -23.87 1.98
C LEU A 96 -5.10 -25.13 1.22
N ASP A 97 -6.02 -25.85 0.59
CA ASP A 97 -5.79 -27.20 0.10
C ASP A 97 -5.72 -27.36 -1.42
N ALA A 98 -5.99 -26.33 -2.20
CA ALA A 98 -6.03 -26.51 -3.65
C ALA A 98 -5.61 -25.30 -4.45
N VAL A 99 -4.73 -25.51 -5.40
CA VAL A 99 -4.40 -24.55 -6.47
C VAL A 99 -5.44 -24.71 -7.59
N VAL A 100 -6.66 -24.31 -7.32
CA VAL A 100 -7.72 -24.27 -8.32
C VAL A 100 -8.06 -22.82 -8.59
N VAL A 101 -7.84 -22.36 -9.83
CA VAL A 101 -8.27 -21.03 -10.25
C VAL A 101 -9.77 -21.00 -10.25
N LYS A 102 -10.37 -20.20 -9.38
CA LYS A 102 -11.80 -19.99 -9.29
C LYS A 102 -12.26 -18.89 -10.22
N GLU A 103 -13.55 -18.83 -10.45
CA GLU A 103 -14.15 -17.71 -11.19
C GLU A 103 -14.03 -16.40 -10.40
N TYR A 104 -14.13 -15.30 -11.12
CA TYR A 104 -14.04 -13.96 -10.55
C TYR A 104 -15.20 -13.67 -9.60
N ASP A 105 -14.92 -13.30 -8.37
CA ASP A 105 -15.92 -12.93 -7.37
C ASP A 105 -16.42 -11.50 -7.60
N LYS A 106 -17.61 -11.38 -8.15
CA LYS A 106 -18.23 -10.09 -8.48
C LYS A 106 -18.52 -9.22 -7.25
N GLU A 107 -18.87 -9.83 -6.12
CA GLU A 107 -19.17 -9.08 -4.90
C GLU A 107 -17.90 -8.52 -4.26
N ARG A 108 -16.81 -9.27 -4.26
CA ARG A 108 -15.50 -8.77 -3.82
C ARG A 108 -15.00 -7.67 -4.74
N ALA A 109 -15.14 -7.85 -6.04
CA ALA A 109 -14.80 -6.81 -7.02
C ALA A 109 -15.61 -5.52 -6.83
N LYS A 110 -16.88 -5.64 -6.54
CA LYS A 110 -17.74 -4.50 -6.23
C LYS A 110 -17.29 -3.76 -4.97
N LYS A 111 -16.89 -4.48 -3.91
CA LYS A 111 -16.30 -3.87 -2.70
C LYS A 111 -15.00 -3.10 -3.02
N ALA A 112 -14.13 -3.67 -3.85
CA ALA A 112 -12.92 -3.00 -4.31
C ALA A 112 -13.23 -1.72 -5.09
N ALA A 113 -14.18 -1.78 -6.04
CA ALA A 113 -14.61 -0.61 -6.81
C ALA A 113 -15.23 0.49 -5.92
N GLN A 114 -16.01 0.11 -4.92
CA GLN A 114 -16.56 1.07 -3.95
C GLN A 114 -15.45 1.74 -3.13
N ALA A 115 -14.42 0.99 -2.71
CA ALA A 115 -13.28 1.54 -1.99
C ALA A 115 -12.44 2.47 -2.88
N ALA A 116 -12.23 2.12 -4.15
CA ALA A 116 -11.57 2.98 -5.13
C ALA A 116 -12.34 4.31 -5.31
N TRP A 117 -13.66 4.21 -5.47
CA TRP A 117 -14.50 5.41 -5.59
C TRP A 117 -14.45 6.28 -4.34
N ALA A 118 -14.43 5.68 -3.15
CA ALA A 118 -14.30 6.40 -1.89
C ALA A 118 -12.96 7.16 -1.80
N ALA A 119 -11.85 6.51 -2.20
CA ALA A 119 -10.53 7.13 -2.23
C ALA A 119 -10.46 8.30 -3.23
N ILE A 120 -10.97 8.11 -4.46
CA ILE A 120 -11.00 9.14 -5.49
C ILE A 120 -11.89 10.33 -5.08
N SER A 121 -13.06 10.06 -4.53
CA SER A 121 -13.99 11.08 -4.08
C SER A 121 -13.41 11.89 -2.92
N TYR A 122 -12.75 11.22 -1.99
CA TYR A 122 -12.04 11.87 -0.89
C TYR A 122 -10.89 12.75 -1.40
N MET A 123 -10.06 12.23 -2.31
CA MET A 123 -8.96 12.98 -2.92
C MET A 123 -9.47 14.26 -3.58
N LYS A 124 -10.48 14.15 -4.44
CA LYS A 124 -11.06 15.32 -5.14
C LYS A 124 -11.64 16.35 -4.17
N LYS A 125 -12.33 15.90 -3.12
CA LYS A 125 -12.93 16.80 -2.13
C LYS A 125 -11.88 17.55 -1.31
N ASN A 126 -10.73 16.92 -1.05
CA ASN A 126 -9.69 17.44 -0.17
C ASN A 126 -8.43 17.89 -0.92
N GLU A 127 -8.50 18.09 -2.23
CA GLU A 127 -7.36 18.48 -3.07
C GLU A 127 -6.65 19.74 -2.55
N SER A 128 -7.41 20.78 -2.21
CA SER A 128 -6.85 22.03 -1.67
C SER A 128 -6.14 21.87 -0.32
N LEU A 129 -6.55 20.89 0.48
CA LEU A 129 -5.97 20.61 1.79
C LEU A 129 -4.73 19.71 1.69
N THR A 130 -4.82 18.65 0.88
CA THR A 130 -3.79 17.61 0.80
C THR A 130 -2.73 17.90 -0.26
N GLY A 131 -3.05 18.72 -1.26
CA GLY A 131 -2.22 18.93 -2.45
C GLY A 131 -2.14 17.70 -3.38
N VAL A 132 -2.90 16.64 -3.09
CA VAL A 132 -2.90 15.41 -3.90
C VAL A 132 -3.99 15.49 -4.94
N ARG A 133 -3.61 15.36 -6.20
CA ARG A 133 -4.50 15.39 -7.36
C ARG A 133 -3.92 14.59 -8.52
N LEU A 134 -4.70 14.36 -9.53
CA LEU A 134 -4.17 13.83 -10.78
C LEU A 134 -3.31 14.89 -11.49
N ALA A 135 -2.17 14.51 -11.98
CA ALA A 135 -1.30 15.34 -12.78
C ALA A 135 -1.91 15.57 -14.17
N THR A 136 -1.59 16.70 -14.77
CA THR A 136 -1.86 16.90 -16.20
C THR A 136 -0.94 16.02 -17.05
N LYS A 137 -1.22 15.86 -18.34
CA LYS A 137 -0.36 15.07 -19.24
C LYS A 137 1.08 15.58 -19.25
N GLU A 138 1.27 16.88 -19.21
CA GLU A 138 2.59 17.52 -19.20
C GLU A 138 3.32 17.27 -17.89
N GLU A 139 2.67 17.49 -16.76
CA GLU A 139 3.20 17.21 -15.42
C GLU A 139 3.56 15.73 -15.26
N TYR A 140 2.72 14.82 -15.76
CA TYR A 140 2.97 13.38 -15.71
C TYR A 140 4.26 13.01 -16.44
N THR A 141 4.46 13.54 -17.65
CA THR A 141 5.69 13.30 -18.41
C THR A 141 6.91 13.80 -17.65
N ASN A 142 6.84 15.01 -17.08
CA ASN A 142 7.93 15.60 -16.31
C ASN A 142 8.21 14.84 -15.00
N THR A 143 7.19 14.25 -14.38
CA THR A 143 7.36 13.45 -13.14
C THR A 143 8.27 12.26 -13.33
N PHE A 144 8.25 11.62 -14.49
CA PHE A 144 9.08 10.44 -14.76
C PHE A 144 10.46 10.77 -15.32
N TRP A 145 10.55 11.76 -16.21
CA TRP A 145 11.78 12.07 -16.92
C TRP A 145 12.65 13.10 -16.21
N PHE A 146 12.02 14.05 -15.55
CA PHE A 146 12.70 15.12 -14.84
C PHE A 146 12.34 15.09 -13.37
N PRO A 147 13.24 14.64 -12.50
CA PRO A 147 12.99 14.51 -11.09
C PRO A 147 12.96 15.89 -10.39
N ASP A 148 12.04 16.74 -10.76
CA ASP A 148 11.74 17.92 -9.96
C ASP A 148 10.98 17.54 -8.69
N THR A 149 11.45 18.04 -7.56
CA THR A 149 10.94 17.65 -6.25
C THR A 149 9.52 18.10 -5.98
N GLU A 150 9.02 19.10 -6.68
CA GLU A 150 7.69 19.64 -6.46
C GLU A 150 6.60 18.93 -7.27
N LEU A 151 6.87 18.61 -8.52
CA LEU A 151 5.92 17.92 -9.40
C LEU A 151 5.62 16.49 -8.93
N LYS A 152 6.55 15.84 -8.28
CA LYS A 152 6.38 14.49 -7.74
C LYS A 152 5.33 14.36 -6.65
N ARG A 153 4.86 15.47 -6.10
CA ARG A 153 3.96 15.45 -4.96
C ARG A 153 2.49 15.38 -5.35
N ALA A 154 2.13 15.83 -6.55
CA ALA A 154 0.73 15.92 -6.94
C ALA A 154 0.01 14.56 -6.95
N GLU A 155 0.63 13.50 -7.48
CA GLU A 155 0.04 12.15 -7.52
C GLU A 155 0.53 11.22 -6.42
N HIS A 156 1.46 11.65 -5.60
CA HIS A 156 2.02 10.81 -4.53
C HIS A 156 1.11 10.81 -3.31
N ILE A 157 0.35 9.75 -3.16
CA ILE A 157 -0.54 9.55 -2.02
C ILE A 157 0.24 9.26 -0.73
N TRP A 158 1.27 8.43 -0.84
CA TRP A 158 2.13 8.07 0.30
C TRP A 158 3.53 7.74 -0.19
N MET A 159 4.52 8.38 0.40
CA MET A 159 5.93 8.21 0.04
C MET A 159 6.77 7.88 1.27
N CYS A 160 7.72 6.99 1.10
CA CYS A 160 8.77 6.81 2.07
C CYS A 160 9.75 8.01 1.99
N ARG A 161 9.91 8.71 3.11
CA ARG A 161 10.91 9.77 3.20
C ARG A 161 12.29 9.16 3.26
N ASN A 162 13.02 9.26 2.18
CA ASN A 162 14.42 8.89 2.19
C ASN A 162 15.25 10.04 2.82
N ILE A 163 15.60 9.88 4.07
CA ILE A 163 16.31 10.90 4.86
C ILE A 163 17.81 10.90 4.55
N GLN A 164 18.33 9.83 3.99
CA GLN A 164 19.76 9.68 3.78
C GLN A 164 20.11 9.45 2.32
N GLY A 165 20.65 10.48 1.74
CA GLY A 165 21.59 10.44 0.65
C GLY A 165 21.27 9.56 -0.58
N THR A 166 22.04 9.78 -1.58
CA THR A 166 22.03 9.13 -2.88
C THR A 166 22.04 7.59 -2.86
N THR A 167 22.58 6.96 -1.83
CA THR A 167 22.75 5.50 -1.78
C THR A 167 21.44 4.72 -1.70
N ASN A 168 20.48 5.18 -0.90
CA ASN A 168 19.19 4.50 -0.78
C ASN A 168 18.27 4.78 -1.97
N ARG A 169 18.40 5.93 -2.59
CA ARG A 169 17.72 6.25 -3.84
C ARG A 169 18.18 5.33 -4.96
N SER A 170 19.46 5.08 -5.02
CA SER A 170 20.05 4.12 -5.96
C SER A 170 19.55 2.69 -5.74
N MET A 171 19.35 2.26 -4.49
CA MET A 171 18.82 0.92 -4.21
C MET A 171 17.36 0.76 -4.63
N CYS A 172 16.51 1.75 -4.40
CA CYS A 172 15.12 1.71 -4.87
C CYS A 172 15.04 1.72 -6.41
N ILE A 173 15.86 2.50 -7.06
CA ILE A 173 15.95 2.53 -8.52
C ILE A 173 16.53 1.21 -9.05
N ARG A 174 17.57 0.66 -8.42
CA ARG A 174 18.15 -0.64 -8.81
C ARG A 174 17.19 -1.81 -8.68
N ALA A 175 16.34 -1.82 -7.66
CA ALA A 175 15.30 -2.83 -7.52
C ALA A 175 14.23 -2.74 -8.60
N PHE A 176 14.03 -1.58 -9.19
CA PHE A 176 13.06 -1.37 -10.25
C PHE A 176 13.64 -1.59 -11.66
N TRP A 177 14.93 -1.29 -11.84
CA TRP A 177 15.65 -1.47 -13.10
C TRP A 177 16.47 -2.75 -13.06
N LEU A 178 15.80 -3.87 -13.22
CA LEU A 178 16.46 -5.19 -13.37
C LEU A 178 17.30 -5.30 -14.67
N TYR A 179 17.18 -4.33 -15.53
CA TYR A 179 17.93 -4.29 -16.78
C TYR A 179 18.42 -2.89 -17.04
N GLY A 180 19.61 -2.77 -17.08
CA GLY A 180 20.11 -1.71 -17.72
C GLY A 180 21.10 -1.00 -16.94
N ASP A 181 21.50 -0.57 -16.62
CA ASP A 181 22.50 0.36 -16.24
C ASP A 181 23.04 0.17 -14.84
N MET A 182 23.17 -1.07 -14.51
CA MET A 182 24.01 -1.44 -13.38
C MET A 182 25.49 -1.16 -13.64
N THR A 183 25.85 -1.03 -14.90
CA THR A 183 27.24 -0.82 -15.32
C THR A 183 27.61 0.66 -15.44
N GLY A 184 26.67 1.53 -15.67
CA GLY A 184 26.92 2.97 -15.79
C GLY A 184 27.28 3.69 -14.50
N GLN A 185 27.15 3.04 -13.38
CA GLN A 185 27.45 3.66 -12.10
C GLN A 185 28.78 3.25 -11.47
N THR A 186 29.48 2.34 -12.09
CA THR A 186 30.82 1.96 -11.64
C THR A 186 31.92 2.82 -12.28
N GLY A 187 31.55 3.72 -13.17
CA GLY A 187 32.47 4.61 -13.85
C GLY A 187 32.51 6.03 -13.35
N ALA A 188 31.93 6.29 -12.21
CA ALA A 188 32.12 7.57 -11.53
C ALA A 188 33.31 7.46 -10.60
N GLU A 189 34.47 7.55 -11.16
CA GLU A 189 35.70 7.99 -10.48
C GLU A 189 35.78 9.51 -10.47
#